data_8219e6f72c441b9c0583a55f9afab07d
#
_entry.id   8219e6f72c441b9c0583a55f9afab07d
#
_cell.length_a   1.000
_cell.length_b   1.000
_cell.length_c   1.000
_cell.angle_alpha   90.00
_cell.angle_beta   90.00
_cell.angle_gamma   90.00
#
_symmetry.space_group_name_H-M   'P 1'
#
loop_
_entity.id
_entity.type
_entity.pdbx_description
1 polymer ?
#
loop_
_entity_poly.entity_id
_entity_poly.type
_entity_poly.pdbx_seq_one_letter_code
_entity_poly.pdbx_strand_id
1 'polypeptide(L)'
;RLMELTDPELVYLLFDSGHLTFAGIDPVPVLEKYAHRVKHVHLKDVRLDVYNNRVVPEHMSFLDAVRAGVFTVPGDGDVDFKPIFDILDRTGYEGWVVVEAEQDPAKANPFAYAVKARKYIKEVAGL
;
A
#
# COMPACT_ATOMS: atom_id res chain seq x y z
N ARG A 1 4.02 -18.87 -0.36
CA ARG A 1 4.99 -19.83 -0.95
C ARG A 1 6.41 -19.27 -1.00
N LEU A 2 6.65 -18.06 -1.57
CA LEU A 2 8.02 -17.48 -1.61
C LEU A 2 8.65 -17.40 -0.22
N MET A 3 7.95 -16.79 0.74
CA MET A 3 8.42 -16.64 2.12
C MET A 3 8.62 -17.98 2.86
N GLU A 4 7.90 -19.03 2.46
CA GLU A 4 8.01 -20.36 3.07
C GLU A 4 9.18 -21.18 2.49
N LEU A 5 9.62 -20.83 1.28
CA LEU A 5 10.70 -21.52 0.54
C LEU A 5 12.03 -20.79 0.61
N THR A 6 12.10 -19.67 1.30
CA THR A 6 13.32 -18.86 1.40
C THR A 6 13.81 -18.77 2.83
N ASP A 7 15.13 -18.64 2.97
CA ASP A 7 15.79 -18.47 4.25
C ASP A 7 15.31 -17.15 4.91
N PRO A 8 14.76 -17.23 6.14
CA PRO A 8 14.25 -16.06 6.85
C PRO A 8 15.32 -15.04 7.25
N GLU A 9 16.59 -15.43 7.27
CA GLU A 9 17.68 -14.51 7.60
C GLU A 9 18.26 -13.80 6.37
N LEU A 10 17.94 -14.29 5.18
CA LEU A 10 18.49 -13.75 3.93
C LEU A 10 17.46 -13.05 3.05
N VAL A 11 16.19 -13.47 3.12
CA VAL A 11 15.12 -12.93 2.29
C VAL A 11 14.03 -12.31 3.15
N TYR A 12 13.79 -11.05 2.95
CA TYR A 12 12.79 -10.25 3.67
C TYR A 12 11.66 -9.82 2.76
N LEU A 13 10.56 -9.40 3.38
CA LEU A 13 9.39 -8.88 2.67
C LEU A 13 9.42 -7.35 2.70
N LEU A 14 9.33 -6.75 1.50
CA LEU A 14 8.81 -5.42 1.33
C LEU A 14 7.28 -5.56 1.30
N PHE A 15 6.60 -5.04 2.31
CA PHE A 15 5.15 -5.02 2.37
C PHE A 15 4.62 -3.80 1.61
N ASP A 16 3.74 -4.01 0.64
CA ASP A 16 3.07 -2.95 -0.10
C ASP A 16 1.55 -3.17 -0.06
N SER A 17 0.84 -2.26 0.57
CA SER A 17 -0.62 -2.36 0.75
C SER A 17 -1.38 -2.25 -0.58
N GLY A 18 -0.94 -1.37 -1.46
CA GLY A 18 -1.64 -1.12 -2.73
C GLY A 18 -1.46 -2.24 -3.75
N HIS A 19 -0.26 -2.78 -3.88
CA HIS A 19 -0.04 -3.92 -4.79
C HIS A 19 -0.80 -5.18 -4.36
N LEU A 20 -0.91 -5.44 -3.06
CA LEU A 20 -1.74 -6.53 -2.55
C LEU A 20 -3.22 -6.29 -2.87
N THR A 21 -3.73 -5.10 -2.57
CA THR A 21 -5.13 -4.73 -2.86
C THR A 21 -5.43 -4.79 -4.36
N PHE A 22 -4.53 -4.28 -5.20
CA PHE A 22 -4.68 -4.36 -6.66
C PHE A 22 -4.68 -5.80 -7.18
N ALA A 23 -3.98 -6.71 -6.52
CA ALA A 23 -4.01 -8.14 -6.82
C ALA A 23 -5.26 -8.85 -6.27
N GLY A 24 -6.20 -8.13 -5.67
CA GLY A 24 -7.41 -8.70 -5.06
C GLY A 24 -7.15 -9.38 -3.71
N ILE A 25 -6.05 -9.04 -3.03
CA ILE A 25 -5.64 -9.63 -1.76
C ILE A 25 -5.78 -8.58 -0.66
N ASP A 26 -6.46 -8.95 0.43
CA ASP A 26 -6.49 -8.13 1.64
C ASP A 26 -5.06 -8.05 2.25
N PRO A 27 -4.48 -6.84 2.38
CA PRO A 27 -3.13 -6.68 2.91
C PRO A 27 -3.00 -7.04 4.39
N VAL A 28 -4.07 -6.92 5.18
CA VAL A 28 -4.04 -7.11 6.63
C VAL A 28 -3.65 -8.54 7.04
N PRO A 29 -4.30 -9.61 6.54
CA PRO A 29 -3.89 -10.99 6.84
C PRO A 29 -2.48 -11.34 6.36
N VAL A 30 -2.02 -10.74 5.26
CA VAL A 30 -0.66 -10.94 4.76
C VAL A 30 0.35 -10.33 5.71
N LEU A 31 0.12 -9.10 6.16
CA LEU A 31 0.99 -8.44 7.13
C LEU A 31 1.00 -9.20 8.45
N GLU A 32 -0.17 -9.61 8.96
CA GLU A 32 -0.27 -10.41 10.19
C GLU A 32 0.58 -11.67 10.13
N LYS A 33 0.47 -12.42 9.02
CA LYS A 33 1.20 -13.68 8.84
C LYS A 33 2.72 -13.50 8.73
N TYR A 34 3.16 -12.42 8.07
CA TYR A 34 4.57 -12.25 7.70
C TYR A 34 5.25 -11.05 8.36
N ALA A 35 4.67 -10.44 9.40
CA ALA A 35 5.23 -9.28 10.08
C ALA A 35 6.71 -9.47 10.49
N HIS A 36 7.05 -10.66 10.99
CA HIS A 36 8.42 -11.03 11.36
C HIS A 36 9.43 -11.04 10.20
N ARG A 37 8.96 -11.04 8.96
CA ARG A 37 9.77 -10.99 7.74
C ARG A 37 9.80 -9.60 7.09
N VAL A 38 8.96 -8.67 7.56
CA VAL A 38 8.86 -7.31 7.00
C VAL A 38 10.05 -6.46 7.44
N LYS A 39 10.75 -5.89 6.48
CA LYS A 39 11.88 -4.97 6.71
C LYS A 39 11.70 -3.63 6.01
N HIS A 40 10.69 -3.52 5.17
CA HIS A 40 10.35 -2.29 4.47
C HIS A 40 8.86 -2.23 4.21
N VAL A 41 8.27 -1.05 4.34
CA VAL A 41 6.82 -0.84 4.18
C VAL A 41 6.57 0.26 3.17
N HIS A 42 5.77 -0.04 2.16
CA HIS A 42 5.14 0.93 1.29
C HIS A 42 3.67 1.08 1.64
N LEU A 43 3.27 2.30 1.93
CA LEU A 43 1.88 2.67 2.09
C LEU A 43 1.38 3.23 0.76
N LYS A 44 0.69 2.40 0.03
CA LYS A 44 0.04 2.73 -1.25
C LYS A 44 -1.45 2.49 -1.10
N ASP A 45 -2.24 3.46 -1.49
CA ASP A 45 -3.70 3.36 -1.46
C ASP A 45 -4.27 3.07 -2.85
N VAL A 46 -5.48 2.53 -2.88
CA VAL A 46 -6.16 2.11 -4.11
C VAL A 46 -7.56 2.71 -4.14
N ARG A 47 -7.92 3.34 -5.26
CA ARG A 47 -9.30 3.76 -5.53
C ARG A 47 -10.07 2.59 -6.11
N LEU A 48 -10.87 1.94 -5.28
CA LEU A 48 -11.65 0.75 -5.67
C LEU A 48 -12.75 1.07 -6.70
N ASP A 49 -13.23 2.30 -6.75
CA ASP A 49 -14.14 2.76 -7.79
C ASP A 49 -13.50 2.70 -9.19
N VAL A 50 -12.25 3.18 -9.30
CA VAL A 50 -11.47 3.09 -10.56
C VAL A 50 -11.16 1.63 -10.88
N TYR A 51 -10.75 0.86 -9.88
CA TYR A 51 -10.43 -0.56 -10.05
C TYR A 51 -11.63 -1.35 -10.58
N ASN A 52 -12.77 -1.25 -9.90
CA ASN A 52 -13.96 -2.04 -10.20
C ASN A 52 -14.69 -1.59 -11.47
N ASN A 53 -14.72 -0.30 -11.75
CA ASN A 53 -15.53 0.25 -12.85
C ASN A 53 -14.74 0.46 -14.14
N ARG A 54 -13.41 0.40 -14.09
CA ARG A 54 -12.56 0.61 -15.27
C ARG A 54 -11.51 -0.48 -15.44
N VAL A 55 -10.66 -0.70 -14.43
CA VAL A 55 -9.51 -1.60 -14.58
C VAL A 55 -9.97 -3.02 -14.89
N VAL A 56 -10.88 -3.55 -14.10
CA VAL A 56 -11.38 -4.93 -14.26
C VAL A 56 -12.22 -5.10 -15.55
N PRO A 57 -13.27 -4.29 -15.80
CA PRO A 57 -14.12 -4.46 -16.97
C PRO A 57 -13.39 -4.22 -18.30
N GLU A 58 -12.44 -3.30 -18.33
CA GLU A 58 -11.69 -2.95 -19.53
C GLU A 58 -10.42 -3.82 -19.71
N HIS A 59 -10.16 -4.78 -18.81
CA HIS A 59 -8.94 -5.62 -18.80
C HIS A 59 -7.66 -4.81 -18.96
N MET A 60 -7.57 -3.69 -18.22
CA MET A 60 -6.44 -2.77 -18.34
C MET A 60 -5.11 -3.44 -17.99
N SER A 61 -4.06 -3.10 -18.73
CA SER A 61 -2.71 -3.39 -18.31
C SER A 61 -2.39 -2.65 -17.01
N PHE A 62 -1.38 -3.13 -16.25
CA PHE A 62 -0.93 -2.44 -15.03
C PHE A 62 -0.64 -0.95 -15.28
N LEU A 63 0.10 -0.65 -16.35
CA LEU A 63 0.47 0.73 -16.68
C LEU A 63 -0.73 1.60 -17.08
N ASP A 64 -1.72 1.03 -17.75
CA ASP A 64 -2.95 1.77 -18.09
C ASP A 64 -3.81 1.98 -16.84
N ALA A 65 -3.85 1.04 -15.91
CA ALA A 65 -4.49 1.21 -14.61
C ALA A 65 -3.84 2.34 -13.79
N VAL A 66 -2.51 2.42 -13.78
CA VAL A 66 -1.76 3.54 -13.19
C VAL A 66 -2.17 4.87 -13.83
N ARG A 67 -2.20 4.94 -15.17
CA ARG A 67 -2.61 6.14 -15.90
C ARG A 67 -4.08 6.52 -15.69
N ALA A 68 -4.93 5.51 -15.44
CA ALA A 68 -6.32 5.71 -15.07
C ALA A 68 -6.50 6.26 -13.65
N GLY A 69 -5.43 6.22 -12.83
CA GLY A 69 -5.41 6.77 -11.49
C GLY A 69 -5.89 5.79 -10.42
N VAL A 70 -5.69 4.49 -10.62
CA VAL A 70 -6.09 3.46 -9.65
C VAL A 70 -5.33 3.57 -8.33
N PHE A 71 -4.04 3.93 -8.38
CA PHE A 71 -3.23 4.13 -7.19
C PHE A 71 -3.27 5.58 -6.70
N THR A 72 -3.12 5.73 -5.39
CA THR A 72 -3.08 7.02 -4.73
C THR A 72 -2.33 6.94 -3.40
N VAL A 73 -2.28 8.06 -2.67
CA VAL A 73 -1.64 8.14 -1.35
C VAL A 73 -2.60 7.70 -0.24
N PRO A 74 -2.10 7.25 0.93
CA PRO A 74 -2.93 6.93 2.08
C PRO A 74 -3.94 8.03 2.45
N GLY A 75 -5.20 7.61 2.60
CA GLY A 75 -6.34 8.48 2.92
C GLY A 75 -6.99 9.16 1.72
N ASP A 76 -6.63 8.74 0.51
CA ASP A 76 -7.26 9.20 -0.73
C ASP A 76 -7.86 8.05 -1.56
N GLY A 77 -7.84 6.85 -1.04
CA GLY A 77 -8.43 5.64 -1.60
C GLY A 77 -9.24 4.89 -0.55
N ASP A 78 -9.30 3.59 -0.71
CA ASP A 78 -10.21 2.71 0.03
C ASP A 78 -9.50 1.67 0.92
N VAL A 79 -8.16 1.70 1.00
CA VAL A 79 -7.40 0.81 1.89
C VAL A 79 -7.58 1.27 3.34
N ASP A 80 -8.00 0.35 4.22
CA ASP A 80 -8.02 0.63 5.66
C ASP A 80 -6.62 0.47 6.25
N PHE A 81 -5.98 1.59 6.54
CA PHE A 81 -4.63 1.62 7.11
C PHE A 81 -4.59 1.44 8.63
N LYS A 82 -5.71 1.63 9.34
CA LYS A 82 -5.70 1.52 10.81
C LYS A 82 -5.20 0.15 11.28
N PRO A 83 -5.74 -0.99 10.82
CA PRO A 83 -5.23 -2.30 11.23
C PRO A 83 -3.78 -2.55 10.79
N ILE A 84 -3.34 -1.97 9.66
CA ILE A 84 -1.94 -2.07 9.21
C ILE A 84 -1.02 -1.41 10.24
N PHE A 85 -1.31 -0.18 10.67
CA PHE A 85 -0.53 0.51 11.70
C PHE A 85 -0.57 -0.22 13.05
N ASP A 86 -1.72 -0.75 13.45
CA ASP A 86 -1.87 -1.51 14.69
C ASP A 86 -1.00 -2.79 14.70
N ILE A 87 -0.86 -3.45 13.56
CA ILE A 87 0.02 -4.62 13.42
C ILE A 87 1.49 -4.20 13.49
N LEU A 88 1.88 -3.15 12.77
CA LEU A 88 3.27 -2.66 12.78
C LEU A 88 3.71 -2.25 14.19
N ASP A 89 2.86 -1.51 14.91
CA ASP A 89 3.12 -1.10 16.30
C ASP A 89 3.23 -2.32 17.24
N ARG A 90 2.24 -3.19 17.25
CA ARG A 90 2.18 -4.38 18.11
C ARG A 90 3.33 -5.35 17.87
N THR A 91 3.83 -5.44 16.64
CA THR A 91 4.94 -6.32 16.27
C THR A 91 6.31 -5.68 16.46
N GLY A 92 6.35 -4.42 16.90
CA GLY A 92 7.59 -3.66 17.12
C GLY A 92 8.36 -3.41 15.83
N TYR A 93 7.66 -3.10 14.74
CA TYR A 93 8.33 -2.79 13.48
C TYR A 93 9.20 -1.55 13.60
N GLU A 94 10.48 -1.71 13.34
CA GLU A 94 11.47 -0.63 13.26
C GLU A 94 12.04 -0.56 11.85
N GLY A 95 11.59 0.40 11.06
CA GLY A 95 12.03 0.55 9.67
C GLY A 95 11.36 1.72 8.96
N TRP A 96 11.65 1.85 7.69
CA TRP A 96 11.04 2.88 6.86
C TRP A 96 9.60 2.55 6.51
N VAL A 97 8.75 3.55 6.66
CA VAL A 97 7.37 3.56 6.18
C VAL A 97 7.31 4.63 5.08
N VAL A 98 7.27 4.17 3.85
CA VAL A 98 7.34 5.03 2.66
C VAL A 98 5.96 5.21 2.06
N VAL A 99 5.55 6.45 1.81
CA VAL A 99 4.36 6.74 1.00
C VAL A 99 4.72 6.62 -0.46
N GLU A 100 4.02 5.77 -1.17
CA GLU A 100 4.18 5.58 -2.61
C GLU A 100 2.82 5.61 -3.29
N ALA A 101 2.69 6.27 -4.44
CA ALA A 101 1.38 6.50 -5.06
C ALA A 101 1.31 6.15 -6.56
N GLU A 102 2.44 6.06 -7.27
CA GLU A 102 2.47 5.79 -8.72
C GLU A 102 1.42 6.59 -9.50
N GLN A 103 1.46 7.91 -9.36
CA GLN A 103 0.49 8.81 -9.96
C GLN A 103 1.10 9.64 -11.09
N ASP A 104 0.27 10.02 -12.06
CA ASP A 104 0.63 11.00 -13.08
C ASP A 104 0.74 12.40 -12.44
N PRO A 105 1.93 13.02 -12.39
CA PRO A 105 2.10 14.33 -11.75
C PRO A 105 1.34 15.46 -12.42
N ALA A 106 0.90 15.29 -13.66
CA ALA A 106 0.05 16.27 -14.32
C ALA A 106 -1.38 16.26 -13.77
N LYS A 107 -1.82 15.15 -13.18
CA LYS A 107 -3.15 14.98 -12.60
C LYS A 107 -3.14 15.07 -11.08
N ALA A 108 -2.05 14.63 -10.46
CA ALA A 108 -1.89 14.56 -9.02
C ALA A 108 -0.62 15.31 -8.62
N ASN A 109 -0.77 16.55 -8.16
CA ASN A 109 0.37 17.37 -7.74
C ASN A 109 1.12 16.65 -6.58
N PRO A 110 2.40 16.26 -6.75
CA PRO A 110 3.11 15.44 -5.77
C PRO A 110 3.19 16.06 -4.37
N PHE A 111 3.38 17.37 -4.29
CA PHE A 111 3.45 18.08 -3.00
C PHE A 111 2.10 18.05 -2.26
N ALA A 112 1.02 18.37 -2.97
CA ALA A 112 -0.33 18.35 -2.37
C ALA A 112 -0.71 16.95 -1.86
N TYR A 113 -0.38 15.92 -2.62
CA TYR A 113 -0.64 14.53 -2.24
C TYR A 113 0.27 14.07 -1.08
N ALA A 114 1.53 14.47 -1.05
CA ALA A 114 2.41 14.19 0.08
C ALA A 114 1.90 14.83 1.38
N VAL A 115 1.41 16.08 1.33
CA VAL A 115 0.79 16.75 2.48
C VAL A 115 -0.48 16.02 2.94
N LYS A 116 -1.32 15.57 2.00
CA LYS A 116 -2.53 14.80 2.29
C LYS A 116 -2.20 13.49 3.01
N ALA A 117 -1.27 12.71 2.47
CA ALA A 117 -0.80 11.47 3.10
C ALA A 117 -0.24 11.70 4.50
N ARG A 118 0.62 12.70 4.64
CA ARG A 118 1.24 13.02 5.94
C ARG A 118 0.20 13.38 7.00
N LYS A 119 -0.81 14.15 6.63
CA LYS A 119 -1.92 14.51 7.52
C LYS A 119 -2.69 13.27 7.96
N TYR A 120 -3.10 12.42 7.01
CA TYR A 120 -3.83 11.19 7.28
C TYR A 120 -3.04 10.24 8.20
N ILE A 121 -1.76 9.99 7.89
CA ILE A 121 -0.91 9.11 8.70
C ILE A 121 -0.78 9.64 10.13
N LYS A 122 -0.62 10.95 10.30
CA LYS A 122 -0.58 11.58 11.62
C LYS A 122 -1.88 11.36 12.40
N GLU A 123 -3.02 11.48 11.74
CA GLU A 123 -4.34 11.31 12.38
C GLU A 123 -4.61 9.85 12.76
N VAL A 124 -4.20 8.89 11.92
CA VAL A 124 -4.54 7.47 12.11
C VAL A 124 -3.51 6.72 12.95
N ALA A 125 -2.23 7.04 12.80
CA ALA A 125 -1.13 6.34 13.47
C ALA A 125 -0.43 7.15 14.55
N GLY A 126 -0.68 8.46 14.64
CA GLY A 126 0.01 9.33 15.60
C GLY A 126 1.47 9.66 15.25
N LEU A 127 1.91 9.33 14.03
CA LEU A 127 3.30 9.47 13.56
C LEU A 127 3.63 10.88 13.04
#